data_a39a42997d3d6ac78aeaa29378604595
#
_entry.id   a39a42997d3d6ac78aeaa29378604595
#
_cell.length_a   1.000
_cell.length_b   1.000
_cell.length_c   1.000
_cell.angle_alpha   90.00
_cell.angle_beta   90.00
_cell.angle_gamma   90.00
#
_symmetry.space_group_name_H-M   'P 1'
#
loop_
_entity.id
_entity.type
_entity.pdbx_description
1 polymer ?
#
loop_
_entity_poly.entity_id
_entity_poly.type
_entity_poly.pdbx_seq_one_letter_code
_entity_poly.pdbx_strand_id
1 'polypeptide(L)'
;MTVSDVLKSDRIALHLKSDTKESALKELTELLYKSGALTDKDAFLNDVLTRESISTTGIGNGIAIPHGKSANVLETTVAIGRCEKQLEWESVDDKPVNFIVLLAVNENDRTGVHVKLLSQMARKLASEETCRRLVDAKTAEEITSIFSE
;
A
#
# COMPACT_ATOMS: atom_id res chain seq x y z
N MET A 1 -17.43 3.09 2.26
CA MET A 1 -16.21 2.97 1.43
C MET A 1 -15.47 1.69 1.82
N THR A 2 -15.16 0.87 0.84
CA THR A 2 -14.43 -0.39 1.02
C THR A 2 -13.10 -0.33 0.27
N VAL A 3 -12.21 -1.30 0.52
CA VAL A 3 -10.93 -1.36 -0.19
C VAL A 3 -11.15 -1.47 -1.70
N SER A 4 -12.12 -2.26 -2.15
CA SER A 4 -12.38 -2.41 -3.58
C SER A 4 -12.90 -1.11 -4.21
N ASP A 5 -13.52 -0.23 -3.46
CA ASP A 5 -13.98 1.08 -3.96
C ASP A 5 -12.81 2.02 -4.27
N VAL A 6 -11.68 1.86 -3.58
CA VAL A 6 -10.53 2.75 -3.69
C VAL A 6 -9.35 2.13 -4.44
N LEU A 7 -9.44 0.86 -4.82
CA LEU A 7 -8.39 0.15 -5.53
C LEU A 7 -8.65 0.18 -7.03
N LYS A 8 -7.68 0.70 -7.79
CA LYS A 8 -7.75 0.80 -9.26
C LYS A 8 -6.60 0.02 -9.87
N SER A 9 -6.84 -0.65 -11.00
CA SER A 9 -5.84 -1.50 -11.65
C SER A 9 -4.61 -0.74 -12.13
N ASP A 10 -4.74 0.55 -12.48
CA ASP A 10 -3.61 1.38 -12.89
C ASP A 10 -2.73 1.82 -11.73
N ARG A 11 -3.07 1.44 -10.51
CA ARG A 11 -2.31 1.72 -9.29
C ARG A 11 -1.74 0.45 -8.67
N ILE A 12 -1.53 -0.57 -9.49
CA ILE A 12 -0.95 -1.86 -9.08
C ILE A 12 0.30 -2.13 -9.91
N ALA A 13 1.42 -2.32 -9.25
CA ALA A 13 2.71 -2.64 -9.89
C ALA A 13 3.18 -4.02 -9.43
N LEU A 14 3.12 -5.00 -10.34
CA LEU A 14 3.47 -6.38 -10.04
C LEU A 14 4.99 -6.63 -10.00
N HIS A 15 5.78 -5.72 -10.54
CA HIS A 15 7.22 -5.86 -10.69
C HIS A 15 7.96 -4.57 -10.31
N LEU A 16 7.92 -4.24 -9.01
CA LEU A 16 8.72 -3.13 -8.50
C LEU A 16 10.20 -3.48 -8.62
N LYS A 17 11.00 -2.51 -9.05
CA LYS A 17 12.44 -2.69 -9.24
C LYS A 17 13.26 -2.33 -8.02
N SER A 18 12.62 -1.77 -7.01
CA SER A 18 13.28 -1.29 -5.80
C SER A 18 13.85 -2.43 -4.97
N ASP A 19 14.96 -2.15 -4.29
CA ASP A 19 15.61 -3.08 -3.38
C ASP A 19 15.68 -2.56 -1.94
N THR A 20 15.08 -1.39 -1.67
CA THR A 20 14.98 -0.82 -0.33
C THR A 20 13.56 -0.35 -0.05
N LYS A 21 13.22 -0.25 1.23
CA LYS A 21 11.93 0.29 1.69
C LYS A 21 11.67 1.68 1.11
N GLU A 22 12.64 2.58 1.25
CA GLU A 22 12.48 3.96 0.80
C GLU A 22 12.27 4.05 -0.71
N SER A 23 13.07 3.31 -1.49
CA SER A 23 12.92 3.33 -2.94
C SER A 23 11.61 2.72 -3.40
N ALA A 24 11.12 1.69 -2.71
CA ALA A 24 9.81 1.09 -3.00
C ALA A 24 8.67 2.08 -2.74
N LEU A 25 8.73 2.80 -1.64
CA LEU A 25 7.72 3.83 -1.32
C LEU A 25 7.77 4.96 -2.35
N LYS A 26 8.96 5.33 -2.80
CA LYS A 26 9.12 6.33 -3.86
C LYS A 26 8.51 5.85 -5.17
N GLU A 27 8.75 4.61 -5.56
CA GLU A 27 8.20 4.02 -6.78
C GLU A 27 6.66 4.02 -6.76
N LEU A 28 6.06 3.62 -5.65
CA LEU A 28 4.61 3.62 -5.49
C LEU A 28 4.02 5.02 -5.46
N THR A 29 4.72 5.96 -4.83
CA THR A 29 4.30 7.37 -4.82
C THR A 29 4.31 7.93 -6.24
N GLU A 30 5.33 7.62 -7.04
CA GLU A 30 5.40 8.02 -8.44
C GLU A 30 4.22 7.44 -9.25
N LEU A 31 3.87 6.20 -8.99
CA LEU A 31 2.72 5.55 -9.63
C LEU A 31 1.42 6.29 -9.31
N LEU A 32 1.21 6.66 -8.05
CA LEU A 32 0.04 7.44 -7.64
C LEU A 32 0.02 8.82 -8.29
N TYR A 33 1.18 9.47 -8.38
CA TYR A 33 1.29 10.77 -9.02
C TYR A 33 0.93 10.70 -10.51
N LYS A 34 1.49 9.75 -11.22
CA LYS A 34 1.23 9.56 -12.65
C LYS A 34 -0.22 9.19 -12.95
N SER A 35 -0.88 8.50 -12.03
CA SER A 35 -2.29 8.10 -12.18
C SER A 35 -3.27 9.20 -11.75
N GLY A 36 -2.76 10.37 -11.36
CA GLY A 36 -3.58 11.53 -11.04
C GLY A 36 -4.10 11.60 -9.60
N ALA A 37 -3.57 10.77 -8.68
CA ALA A 37 -4.04 10.74 -7.30
C ALA A 37 -3.42 11.81 -6.42
N LEU A 38 -2.26 12.35 -6.80
CA LEU A 38 -1.48 13.29 -5.98
C LEU A 38 -1.26 14.62 -6.71
N THR A 39 -1.24 15.72 -5.95
CA THR A 39 -0.84 17.04 -6.45
C THR A 39 0.66 17.28 -6.30
N ASP A 40 1.26 16.71 -5.24
CA ASP A 40 2.69 16.88 -4.92
C ASP A 40 3.23 15.54 -4.39
N LYS A 41 3.98 14.84 -5.23
CA LYS A 41 4.49 13.52 -4.88
C LYS A 41 5.56 13.56 -3.78
N ASP A 42 6.40 14.59 -3.77
CA ASP A 42 7.48 14.70 -2.78
C ASP A 42 6.92 14.99 -1.40
N ALA A 43 5.93 15.87 -1.31
CA ALA A 43 5.26 16.18 -0.05
C ALA A 43 4.52 14.94 0.50
N PHE A 44 3.84 14.18 -0.37
CA PHE A 44 3.16 12.96 0.05
C PHE A 44 4.16 11.91 0.54
N LEU A 45 5.24 11.69 -0.19
CA LEU A 45 6.29 10.74 0.20
C LEU A 45 6.85 11.09 1.58
N ASN A 46 7.08 12.39 1.82
CA ASN A 46 7.57 12.86 3.10
C ASN A 46 6.60 12.54 4.25
N ASP A 47 5.29 12.70 4.02
CA ASP A 47 4.26 12.34 4.99
C ASP A 47 4.28 10.84 5.30
N VAL A 48 4.45 10.00 4.28
CA VAL A 48 4.53 8.55 4.45
C VAL A 48 5.77 8.17 5.26
N LEU A 49 6.92 8.74 4.92
CA LEU A 49 8.18 8.46 5.61
C LEU A 49 8.14 8.92 7.07
N THR A 50 7.51 10.05 7.33
CA THR A 50 7.30 10.55 8.69
C THR A 50 6.45 9.57 9.51
N ARG A 51 5.38 9.06 8.92
CA ARG A 51 4.52 8.06 9.57
C ARG A 51 5.29 6.77 9.84
N GLU A 52 6.10 6.32 8.89
CA GLU A 52 6.92 5.12 9.04
C GLU A 52 7.95 5.23 10.18
N SER A 53 8.40 6.44 10.48
CA SER A 53 9.34 6.67 11.58
C SER A 53 8.72 6.53 12.96
N ILE A 54 7.37 6.53 13.05
CA ILE A 54 6.65 6.47 14.33
C ILE A 54 6.44 5.03 14.79
N SER A 55 6.01 4.15 13.89
CA SER A 55 5.80 2.72 14.21
C SER A 55 5.79 1.91 12.93
N THR A 56 6.00 0.60 13.06
CA THR A 56 6.06 -0.30 11.92
C THR A 56 4.70 -0.47 11.23
N THR A 57 4.73 -0.63 9.91
CA THR A 57 3.56 -0.98 9.11
C THR A 57 3.66 -2.38 8.51
N GLY A 58 4.74 -3.10 8.78
CA GLY A 58 4.87 -4.51 8.41
C GLY A 58 3.99 -5.37 9.30
N ILE A 59 3.05 -6.11 8.70
CA ILE A 59 2.03 -6.88 9.43
C ILE A 59 2.29 -8.38 9.44
N GLY A 60 3.43 -8.81 8.89
CA GLY A 60 3.78 -10.22 8.77
C GLY A 60 3.43 -10.77 7.40
N ASN A 61 3.82 -12.01 7.15
CA ASN A 61 3.60 -12.72 5.89
C ASN A 61 4.21 -12.00 4.67
N GLY A 62 5.25 -11.19 4.88
CA GLY A 62 5.89 -10.45 3.79
C GLY A 62 5.13 -9.21 3.34
N ILE A 63 4.19 -8.72 4.12
CA ILE A 63 3.29 -7.63 3.74
C ILE A 63 3.45 -6.43 4.66
N ALA A 64 3.42 -5.24 4.06
CA ALA A 64 3.35 -3.97 4.78
C ALA A 64 2.19 -3.13 4.26
N ILE A 65 1.60 -2.33 5.13
CA ILE A 65 0.50 -1.42 4.79
C ILE A 65 0.84 0.03 5.18
N PRO A 66 1.91 0.60 4.58
CA PRO A 66 2.25 1.99 4.86
C PRO A 66 1.11 2.92 4.44
N HIS A 67 1.08 4.11 5.04
CA HIS A 67 0.03 5.06 4.71
C HIS A 67 0.47 6.49 4.98
N GLY A 68 -0.19 7.42 4.28
CA GLY A 68 -0.02 8.85 4.50
C GLY A 68 -1.34 9.56 4.34
N LYS A 69 -1.60 10.53 5.23
CA LYS A 69 -2.77 11.40 5.16
C LYS A 69 -2.27 12.79 4.82
N SER A 70 -2.76 13.38 3.73
CA SER A 70 -2.15 14.58 3.19
C SER A 70 -3.15 15.42 2.41
N ALA A 71 -2.96 16.75 2.45
CA ALA A 71 -3.66 17.70 1.57
C ALA A 71 -3.33 17.45 0.10
N ASN A 72 -2.21 16.77 -0.18
CA ASN A 72 -1.75 16.50 -1.53
C ASN A 72 -2.40 15.26 -2.16
N VAL A 73 -3.25 14.55 -1.42
CA VAL A 73 -4.02 13.42 -1.93
C VAL A 73 -5.37 13.95 -2.45
N LEU A 74 -5.61 13.80 -3.74
CA LEU A 74 -6.84 14.29 -4.38
C LEU A 74 -8.05 13.45 -4.01
N GLU A 75 -7.86 12.12 -3.94
CA GLU A 75 -8.90 11.19 -3.50
C GLU A 75 -8.25 10.05 -2.75
N THR A 76 -8.89 9.56 -1.70
CA THR A 76 -8.39 8.41 -0.94
C THR A 76 -8.31 7.20 -1.87
N THR A 77 -7.14 6.57 -1.91
CA THR A 77 -6.86 5.47 -2.82
C THR A 77 -5.75 4.58 -2.26
N VAL A 78 -5.48 3.49 -2.98
CA VAL A 78 -4.47 2.50 -2.60
C VAL A 78 -3.55 2.27 -3.80
N ALA A 79 -2.24 2.20 -3.55
CA ALA A 79 -1.28 1.70 -4.51
C ALA A 79 -0.72 0.38 -4.00
N ILE A 80 -0.67 -0.62 -4.86
CA ILE A 80 -0.14 -1.93 -4.50
C ILE A 80 1.14 -2.19 -5.29
N GLY A 81 2.18 -2.63 -4.58
CA GLY A 81 3.44 -2.99 -5.21
C GLY A 81 3.93 -4.34 -4.75
N ARG A 82 4.42 -5.12 -5.69
CA ARG A 82 5.05 -6.41 -5.40
C ARG A 82 6.50 -6.35 -5.85
N CYS A 83 7.42 -6.67 -4.96
CA CYS A 83 8.86 -6.66 -5.24
C CYS A 83 9.35 -8.07 -5.52
N GLU A 84 10.27 -8.19 -6.47
CA GLU A 84 10.93 -9.47 -6.74
C GLU A 84 11.90 -9.83 -5.61
N LYS A 85 12.46 -8.81 -4.96
CA LYS A 85 13.38 -8.97 -3.85
C LYS A 85 12.68 -8.80 -2.52
N GLN A 86 13.22 -9.43 -1.49
CA GLN A 86 12.78 -9.23 -0.12
C GLN A 86 13.42 -7.94 0.41
N LEU A 87 12.59 -7.02 0.91
CA LEU A 87 13.05 -5.72 1.41
C LEU A 87 13.18 -5.77 2.93
N GLU A 88 14.23 -5.16 3.46
CA GLU A 88 14.34 -4.93 4.88
C GLU A 88 13.22 -3.98 5.29
N TRP A 89 12.41 -4.42 6.24
CA TRP A 89 11.26 -3.66 6.70
C TRP A 89 10.94 -4.08 8.13
N GLU A 90 10.68 -3.12 8.97
CA GLU A 90 10.25 -3.42 10.33
C GLU A 90 8.87 -4.06 10.28
N SER A 91 8.77 -5.28 10.79
CA SER A 91 7.53 -6.06 10.73
C SER A 91 7.30 -6.76 12.06
N VAL A 92 6.04 -7.07 12.35
CA VAL A 92 5.64 -7.74 13.58
C VAL A 92 6.24 -9.14 13.72
N ASP A 93 6.63 -9.78 12.61
CA ASP A 93 7.24 -11.11 12.62
C ASP A 93 8.77 -11.08 12.39
N ASP A 94 9.38 -9.89 12.36
CA ASP A 94 10.82 -9.68 12.11
C ASP A 94 11.31 -10.25 10.78
N LYS A 95 10.41 -10.42 9.81
CA LYS A 95 10.74 -10.93 8.47
C LYS A 95 10.65 -9.83 7.43
N PRO A 96 11.37 -9.98 6.31
CA PRO A 96 11.34 -8.97 5.25
C PRO A 96 9.97 -8.90 4.56
N VAL A 97 9.80 -7.85 3.75
CA VAL A 97 8.56 -7.53 3.05
C VAL A 97 8.80 -7.55 1.55
N ASN A 98 7.87 -8.11 0.80
CA ASN A 98 7.90 -8.09 -0.67
C ASN A 98 6.56 -7.66 -1.28
N PHE A 99 5.54 -7.41 -0.48
CA PHE A 99 4.23 -6.97 -0.94
C PHE A 99 3.78 -5.75 -0.13
N ILE A 100 3.50 -4.65 -0.81
CA ILE A 100 3.23 -3.37 -0.17
C ILE A 100 1.86 -2.86 -0.59
N VAL A 101 1.03 -2.49 0.38
CA VAL A 101 -0.27 -1.86 0.18
C VAL A 101 -0.18 -0.44 0.74
N LEU A 102 0.08 0.53 -0.11
CA LEU A 102 0.22 1.93 0.30
C LEU A 102 -1.13 2.63 0.26
N LEU A 103 -1.61 3.05 1.42
CA LEU A 103 -2.88 3.79 1.52
C LEU A 103 -2.60 5.29 1.51
N ALA A 104 -3.17 5.97 0.52
CA ALA A 104 -3.12 7.43 0.41
C ALA A 104 -4.48 8.00 0.83
N VAL A 105 -4.50 8.79 1.88
CA VAL A 105 -5.73 9.29 2.49
C VAL A 105 -5.84 10.80 2.28
N ASN A 106 -6.98 11.24 1.72
CA ASN A 106 -7.30 12.65 1.63
C ASN A 106 -7.53 13.19 3.05
N GLU A 107 -6.89 14.30 3.40
CA GLU A 107 -6.96 14.84 4.76
C GLU A 107 -8.37 15.30 5.19
N ASN A 108 -9.25 15.54 4.22
CA ASN A 108 -10.63 15.93 4.49
C ASN A 108 -11.56 14.76 4.76
N ASP A 109 -11.10 13.53 4.52
CA ASP A 109 -11.86 12.33 4.85
C ASP A 109 -11.98 12.21 6.37
N ARG A 110 -13.12 11.70 6.81
CA ARG A 110 -13.34 11.45 8.24
C ARG A 110 -12.34 10.42 8.73
N THR A 111 -11.87 10.58 9.95
CA THR A 111 -10.92 9.64 10.58
C THR A 111 -11.43 8.20 10.52
N GLY A 112 -12.77 8.00 10.66
CA GLY A 112 -13.37 6.67 10.58
C GLY A 112 -13.16 5.96 9.24
N VAL A 113 -13.10 6.70 8.13
CA VAL A 113 -12.85 6.13 6.80
C VAL A 113 -11.45 5.50 6.75
N HIS A 114 -10.45 6.22 7.21
CA HIS A 114 -9.06 5.77 7.26
C HIS A 114 -8.92 4.49 8.10
N VAL A 115 -9.44 4.52 9.33
CA VAL A 115 -9.36 3.38 10.25
C VAL A 115 -10.11 2.17 9.68
N LYS A 116 -11.27 2.40 9.08
CA LYS A 116 -12.08 1.34 8.48
C LYS A 116 -11.34 0.64 7.34
N LEU A 117 -10.71 1.40 6.46
CA LEU A 117 -9.94 0.83 5.35
C LEU A 117 -8.75 0.01 5.86
N LEU A 118 -8.00 0.53 6.84
CA LEU A 118 -6.89 -0.20 7.44
C LEU A 118 -7.37 -1.50 8.09
N SER A 119 -8.50 -1.47 8.80
CA SER A 119 -9.07 -2.68 9.42
C SER A 119 -9.48 -3.72 8.38
N GLN A 120 -10.09 -3.31 7.30
CA GLN A 120 -10.48 -4.21 6.20
C GLN A 120 -9.25 -4.87 5.58
N MET A 121 -8.21 -4.07 5.31
CA MET A 121 -6.96 -4.61 4.76
C MET A 121 -6.31 -5.59 5.71
N ALA A 122 -6.19 -5.24 6.98
CA ALA A 122 -5.55 -6.09 7.97
C ALA A 122 -6.27 -7.44 8.12
N ARG A 123 -7.60 -7.43 8.13
CA ARG A 123 -8.39 -8.67 8.20
C ARG A 123 -8.20 -9.55 6.98
N LYS A 124 -8.21 -8.95 5.80
CA LYS A 124 -8.00 -9.67 4.53
C LYS A 124 -6.62 -10.30 4.50
N LEU A 125 -5.62 -9.53 4.89
CA LEU A 125 -4.21 -9.92 4.81
C LEU A 125 -3.76 -10.79 6.00
N ALA A 126 -4.62 -11.06 6.98
CA ALA A 126 -4.34 -12.01 8.04
C ALA A 126 -4.42 -13.46 7.55
N SER A 127 -5.07 -13.71 6.41
CA SER A 127 -5.17 -15.03 5.82
C SER A 127 -3.90 -15.37 5.03
N GLU A 128 -3.20 -16.44 5.43
CA GLU A 128 -2.01 -16.90 4.71
C GLU A 128 -2.33 -17.30 3.27
N GLU A 129 -3.50 -17.90 3.06
CA GLU A 129 -3.95 -18.27 1.72
C GLU A 129 -4.14 -17.03 0.84
N THR A 130 -4.78 -16.00 1.36
CA THR A 130 -4.96 -14.73 0.65
C THR A 130 -3.60 -14.12 0.28
N CYS A 131 -2.67 -14.10 1.22
CA CYS A 131 -1.31 -13.57 0.98
C CYS A 131 -0.61 -14.33 -0.12
N ARG A 132 -0.72 -15.67 -0.14
CA ARG A 132 -0.12 -16.50 -1.18
C ARG A 132 -0.74 -16.20 -2.55
N ARG A 133 -2.06 -16.05 -2.62
CA ARG A 133 -2.76 -15.70 -3.85
C ARG A 133 -2.30 -14.34 -4.40
N LEU A 134 -2.09 -13.37 -3.52
CA LEU A 134 -1.60 -12.03 -3.90
C LEU A 134 -0.18 -12.08 -4.44
N VAL A 135 0.69 -12.86 -3.81
CA VAL A 135 2.09 -13.04 -4.25
C VAL A 135 2.15 -13.76 -5.59
N ASP A 136 1.23 -14.70 -5.85
CA ASP A 136 1.21 -15.51 -7.07
C ASP A 136 0.39 -14.89 -8.20
N ALA A 137 -0.35 -13.82 -7.94
CA ALA A 137 -1.20 -13.18 -8.95
C ALA A 137 -0.37 -12.72 -10.16
N LYS A 138 -0.90 -12.94 -11.35
CA LYS A 138 -0.21 -12.63 -12.60
C LYS A 138 -0.69 -11.34 -13.26
N THR A 139 -1.84 -10.83 -12.84
CA THR A 139 -2.42 -9.61 -13.39
C THR A 139 -2.94 -8.70 -12.29
N ALA A 140 -3.05 -7.41 -12.60
CA ALA A 140 -3.64 -6.44 -11.68
C ALA A 140 -5.11 -6.78 -11.39
N GLU A 141 -5.83 -7.32 -12.36
CA GLU A 141 -7.23 -7.72 -12.23
C GLU A 141 -7.39 -8.86 -11.22
N GLU A 142 -6.46 -9.80 -11.19
CA GLU A 142 -6.47 -10.86 -10.17
C GLU A 142 -6.36 -10.27 -8.76
N ILE A 143 -5.51 -9.27 -8.59
CA ILE A 143 -5.34 -8.59 -7.29
C ILE A 143 -6.61 -7.85 -6.90
N THR A 144 -7.21 -7.08 -7.81
CA THR A 144 -8.46 -6.38 -7.51
C THR A 144 -9.57 -7.36 -7.17
N SER A 145 -9.63 -8.51 -7.86
CA SER A 145 -10.59 -9.57 -7.61
C SER A 145 -10.46 -10.15 -6.20
N ILE A 146 -9.24 -10.39 -5.76
CA ILE A 146 -8.97 -10.92 -4.41
C ILE A 146 -9.47 -9.95 -3.34
N PHE A 147 -9.23 -8.66 -3.51
CA PHE A 147 -9.70 -7.66 -2.55
C PHE A 147 -11.20 -7.42 -2.61
N SER A 148 -11.88 -7.85 -3.67
CA SER A 148 -13.34 -7.71 -3.82
C SER A 148 -14.13 -8.87 -3.24
N GLU A 149 -13.48 -9.95 -2.85
CA GLU A 149 -14.11 -11.12 -2.26
C GLU A 149 -14.73 -10.87 -0.89
#